data_31e68286ee5388bebe36db083e2310c9
#
_entry.id   31e68286ee5388bebe36db083e2310c9
#
_cell.length_a   1.000
_cell.length_b   1.000
_cell.length_c   1.000
_cell.angle_alpha   90.00
_cell.angle_beta   90.00
_cell.angle_gamma   90.00
#
_symmetry.space_group_name_H-M   'P 1'
#
loop_
_entity.id
_entity.type
_entity.pdbx_description
1 polymer ?
#
loop_
_entity_poly.entity_id
_entity_poly.type
_entity_poly.pdbx_seq_one_letter_code
_entity_poly.pdbx_strand_id
1 'polypeptide(L)'
;KKDKKLLPSSPMFEDLSESIYHVHVENVFDDFAKQPLLPFKLSQAGPAACVYDINADHWDDLIVGCSAGGRLHVFLNDQNGGFRQLQGSQVAQDDVASIFSLGTGKGNEFFTINCGYEGTGGVMLTRHQLGEEKILSDSVMNIPIKSVGTVAQADIDGDGDLDLFLGGGVYSGKYPESSKSAIYLQNRPQFAPDISNAKTLLG
;
A
#
# COMPACT_ATOMS: atom_id res chain seq x y z
N LYS A 1 40.44 -39.34 0.30
CA LYS A 1 39.10 -38.73 0.26
C LYS A 1 39.11 -37.77 -0.92
N LYS A 2 38.31 -38.06 -1.96
CA LYS A 2 38.14 -37.14 -3.07
C LYS A 2 37.25 -35.99 -2.59
N ASP A 3 37.79 -34.78 -2.58
CA ASP A 3 37.01 -33.58 -2.30
C ASP A 3 35.91 -33.46 -3.37
N LYS A 4 34.66 -33.57 -2.91
CA LYS A 4 33.50 -33.39 -3.74
C LYS A 4 33.40 -31.89 -4.02
N LYS A 5 33.87 -31.45 -5.22
CA LYS A 5 33.75 -30.09 -5.68
C LYS A 5 32.25 -29.75 -5.73
N LEU A 6 31.78 -28.98 -4.77
CA LEU A 6 30.42 -28.44 -4.79
C LEU A 6 30.32 -27.61 -6.04
N LEU A 7 29.42 -28.00 -6.93
CA LEU A 7 29.03 -27.13 -8.06
C LEU A 7 28.44 -25.84 -7.46
N PRO A 8 28.79 -24.68 -8.00
CA PRO A 8 28.13 -23.45 -7.57
C PRO A 8 26.63 -23.62 -7.80
N SER A 9 25.84 -23.50 -6.72
CA SER A 9 24.39 -23.44 -6.85
C SER A 9 24.06 -22.19 -7.64
N SER A 10 23.35 -22.31 -8.75
CA SER A 10 22.77 -21.14 -9.41
C SER A 10 21.92 -20.40 -8.37
N PRO A 11 22.01 -19.09 -8.28
CA PRO A 11 21.19 -18.32 -7.36
C PRO A 11 19.71 -18.59 -7.65
N MET A 12 18.89 -18.68 -6.60
CA MET A 12 17.44 -18.87 -6.73
C MET A 12 16.77 -17.61 -7.30
N PHE A 13 17.39 -16.45 -7.11
CA PHE A 13 16.91 -15.16 -7.56
C PHE A 13 17.99 -14.46 -8.37
N GLU A 14 17.56 -13.73 -9.40
CA GLU A 14 18.40 -12.86 -10.21
C GLU A 14 18.02 -11.41 -9.92
N ASP A 15 19.00 -10.52 -9.83
CA ASP A 15 18.78 -9.09 -9.66
C ASP A 15 18.41 -8.46 -10.99
N LEU A 16 17.17 -7.99 -11.12
CA LEU A 16 16.64 -7.28 -12.28
C LEU A 16 16.38 -5.79 -11.99
N SER A 17 17.01 -5.23 -10.97
CA SER A 17 16.80 -3.83 -10.56
C SER A 17 17.05 -2.83 -11.69
N GLU A 18 17.93 -3.15 -12.63
CA GLU A 18 18.18 -2.30 -13.80
C GLU A 18 17.01 -2.24 -14.80
N SER A 19 16.07 -3.19 -14.74
CA SER A 19 14.87 -3.18 -15.59
C SER A 19 13.78 -2.22 -15.10
N ILE A 20 13.89 -1.77 -13.85
CA ILE A 20 12.95 -0.84 -13.21
C ILE A 20 13.75 0.34 -12.65
N TYR A 21 13.77 1.46 -13.37
CA TYR A 21 14.39 2.71 -12.89
C TYR A 21 13.49 3.37 -11.86
N HIS A 22 13.47 2.84 -10.64
CA HIS A 22 12.75 3.45 -9.53
C HIS A 22 13.68 3.71 -8.35
N VAL A 23 13.69 4.95 -7.88
CA VAL A 23 14.32 5.34 -6.63
C VAL A 23 13.23 5.91 -5.73
N HIS A 24 12.99 5.24 -4.62
CA HIS A 24 12.08 5.76 -3.62
C HIS A 24 12.70 6.97 -2.93
N VAL A 25 11.92 8.04 -2.82
CA VAL A 25 12.35 9.28 -2.18
C VAL A 25 11.41 9.57 -1.01
N GLU A 26 11.98 9.60 0.18
CA GLU A 26 11.27 9.98 1.40
C GLU A 26 11.24 11.50 1.55
N ASN A 27 10.15 12.01 2.10
CA ASN A 27 10.07 13.40 2.52
C ASN A 27 10.88 13.63 3.81
N VAL A 28 11.15 14.88 4.10
CA VAL A 28 11.85 15.25 5.33
C VAL A 28 10.85 15.31 6.48
N PHE A 29 10.86 14.28 7.33
CA PHE A 29 10.09 14.23 8.55
C PHE A 29 10.99 13.87 9.73
N ASP A 30 10.92 14.66 10.82
CA ASP A 30 11.76 14.45 12.00
C ASP A 30 10.94 13.80 13.13
N ASP A 31 10.94 12.47 13.13
CA ASP A 31 10.31 11.67 14.19
C ASP A 31 10.84 12.02 15.56
N PHE A 32 12.16 12.20 15.68
CA PHE A 32 12.81 12.43 16.97
C PHE A 32 12.58 13.84 17.51
N ALA A 33 12.30 14.83 16.65
CA ALA A 33 11.85 16.14 17.11
C ALA A 33 10.46 16.05 17.77
N LYS A 34 9.59 15.16 17.26
CA LYS A 34 8.28 14.91 17.87
C LYS A 34 8.34 14.05 19.13
N GLN A 35 9.19 13.03 19.11
CA GLN A 35 9.36 12.10 20.25
C GLN A 35 10.82 11.62 20.33
N PRO A 36 11.66 12.27 21.15
CA PRO A 36 13.11 12.02 21.20
C PRO A 36 13.53 10.60 21.58
N LEU A 37 12.67 9.85 22.29
CA LEU A 37 12.98 8.50 22.78
C LEU A 37 12.40 7.39 21.89
N LEU A 38 12.08 7.67 20.65
CA LEU A 38 11.70 6.62 19.70
C LEU A 38 12.86 5.66 19.46
N PRO A 39 12.61 4.33 19.40
CA PRO A 39 13.66 3.35 19.13
C PRO A 39 14.16 3.39 17.68
N PHE A 40 13.35 3.84 16.74
CA PHE A 40 13.64 4.00 15.32
C PHE A 40 12.64 4.98 14.68
N LYS A 41 12.93 5.42 13.47
CA LYS A 41 11.99 6.25 12.70
C LYS A 41 10.78 5.41 12.26
N LEU A 42 9.59 5.98 12.42
CA LEU A 42 8.32 5.38 12.00
C LEU A 42 7.82 5.97 10.67
N SER A 43 8.34 7.14 10.30
CA SER A 43 8.02 7.83 9.05
C SER A 43 8.64 7.22 7.81
N GLN A 44 9.57 6.28 7.95
CA GLN A 44 10.32 5.70 6.82
C GLN A 44 10.07 4.19 6.73
N ALA A 45 8.81 3.78 6.80
CA ALA A 45 8.42 2.37 6.75
C ALA A 45 8.09 1.87 5.33
N GLY A 46 8.09 2.75 4.34
CA GLY A 46 7.72 2.46 2.96
C GLY A 46 8.87 1.98 2.07
N PRO A 47 8.63 1.91 0.74
CA PRO A 47 7.35 2.08 0.09
C PRO A 47 6.46 0.83 0.15
N ALA A 48 5.15 1.01 0.17
CA ALA A 48 4.21 -0.08 -0.13
C ALA A 48 4.38 -0.51 -1.59
N ALA A 49 4.24 -1.80 -1.87
CA ALA A 49 4.28 -2.33 -3.23
C ALA A 49 3.22 -3.43 -3.41
N CYS A 50 2.71 -3.54 -4.62
CA CYS A 50 1.74 -4.57 -5.00
C CYS A 50 2.07 -5.08 -6.40
N VAL A 51 1.93 -6.39 -6.60
CA VAL A 51 2.03 -7.05 -7.90
C VAL A 51 0.63 -7.50 -8.32
N TYR A 52 0.18 -7.05 -9.47
CA TYR A 52 -1.18 -7.29 -9.94
C TYR A 52 -1.29 -6.99 -11.45
N ASP A 53 -2.00 -7.84 -12.20
CA ASP A 53 -2.33 -7.58 -13.61
C ASP A 53 -3.41 -6.48 -13.71
N ILE A 54 -2.96 -5.23 -13.81
CA ILE A 54 -3.83 -4.05 -13.75
C ILE A 54 -4.47 -3.71 -15.11
N ASN A 55 -3.89 -4.19 -16.22
CA ASN A 55 -4.38 -3.91 -17.56
C ASN A 55 -5.12 -5.09 -18.19
N ALA A 56 -5.25 -6.22 -17.46
CA ALA A 56 -5.89 -7.46 -17.87
C ALA A 56 -5.25 -8.10 -19.13
N ASP A 57 -3.92 -7.99 -19.24
CA ASP A 57 -3.16 -8.59 -20.33
C ASP A 57 -2.54 -9.96 -19.98
N HIS A 58 -2.81 -10.46 -18.77
CA HIS A 58 -2.32 -11.70 -18.16
C HIS A 58 -0.83 -11.68 -17.78
N TRP A 59 -0.23 -10.51 -17.68
CA TRP A 59 1.09 -10.31 -17.12
C TRP A 59 1.01 -9.43 -15.88
N ASP A 60 1.69 -9.86 -14.84
CA ASP A 60 1.72 -9.09 -13.61
C ASP A 60 2.49 -7.78 -13.80
N ASP A 61 1.89 -6.69 -13.34
CA ASP A 61 2.44 -5.36 -13.28
C ASP A 61 2.92 -5.07 -11.85
N LEU A 62 3.79 -4.08 -11.69
CA LEU A 62 4.25 -3.62 -10.38
C LEU A 62 3.71 -2.23 -10.07
N ILE A 63 3.10 -2.07 -8.91
CA ILE A 63 2.63 -0.80 -8.38
C ILE A 63 3.46 -0.45 -7.16
N VAL A 64 4.04 0.75 -7.13
CA VAL A 64 4.88 1.23 -6.02
C VAL A 64 4.28 2.50 -5.45
N GLY A 65 4.08 2.51 -4.15
CA GLY A 65 3.63 3.66 -3.38
C GLY A 65 4.68 4.76 -3.29
N CYS A 66 4.32 5.83 -2.64
CA CYS A 66 5.19 6.98 -2.45
C CYS A 66 5.03 7.52 -1.03
N SER A 67 6.00 8.31 -0.61
CA SER A 67 5.92 9.13 0.60
C SER A 67 5.08 10.39 0.37
N ALA A 68 4.82 11.13 1.43
CA ALA A 68 4.18 12.43 1.40
C ALA A 68 4.89 13.39 0.42
N GLY A 69 4.13 14.05 -0.43
CA GLY A 69 4.67 14.90 -1.51
C GLY A 69 5.11 14.16 -2.76
N GLY A 70 5.17 12.83 -2.75
CA GLY A 70 5.51 11.98 -3.88
C GLY A 70 4.32 11.66 -4.78
N ARG A 71 4.58 10.81 -5.77
CA ARG A 71 3.56 10.29 -6.70
C ARG A 71 3.69 8.79 -6.82
N LEU A 72 2.57 8.13 -6.92
CA LEU A 72 2.45 6.70 -7.17
C LEU A 72 3.00 6.34 -8.54
N HIS A 73 3.68 5.20 -8.64
CA HIS A 73 4.23 4.66 -9.88
C HIS A 73 3.61 3.32 -10.20
N VAL A 74 3.24 3.13 -11.48
CA VAL A 74 2.85 1.84 -12.03
C VAL A 74 3.85 1.47 -13.13
N PHE A 75 4.35 0.27 -13.06
CA PHE A 75 5.25 -0.32 -14.04
C PHE A 75 4.50 -1.43 -14.75
N LEU A 76 4.00 -1.11 -15.95
CA LEU A 76 3.30 -2.09 -16.79
C LEU A 76 4.33 -3.00 -17.47
N ASN A 77 4.15 -4.30 -17.31
CA ASN A 77 4.97 -5.31 -17.94
C ASN A 77 4.83 -5.23 -19.45
N ASP A 78 5.95 -5.19 -20.18
CA ASP A 78 5.96 -5.11 -21.63
C ASP A 78 5.99 -6.49 -22.33
N GLN A 79 5.86 -7.57 -21.54
CA GLN A 79 5.87 -8.98 -21.99
C GLN A 79 7.21 -9.43 -22.64
N ASN A 80 8.23 -8.58 -22.58
CA ASN A 80 9.55 -8.83 -23.17
C ASN A 80 10.68 -8.70 -22.12
N GLY A 81 10.32 -8.68 -20.83
CA GLY A 81 11.25 -8.57 -19.71
C GLY A 81 11.57 -7.13 -19.31
N GLY A 82 10.84 -6.14 -19.83
CA GLY A 82 10.90 -4.75 -19.45
C GLY A 82 9.58 -4.22 -18.89
N PHE A 83 9.59 -2.92 -18.52
CA PHE A 83 8.43 -2.25 -17.95
C PHE A 83 8.23 -0.86 -18.55
N ARG A 84 6.99 -0.50 -18.81
CA ARG A 84 6.59 0.86 -19.17
C ARG A 84 6.07 1.57 -17.92
N GLN A 85 6.75 2.63 -17.49
CA GLN A 85 6.37 3.38 -16.31
C GLN A 85 5.24 4.37 -16.59
N LEU A 86 4.24 4.37 -15.72
CA LEU A 86 3.22 5.41 -15.60
C LEU A 86 3.31 6.06 -14.21
N GLN A 87 2.94 7.33 -14.13
CA GLN A 87 2.96 8.07 -12.87
C GLN A 87 1.57 8.53 -12.49
N GLY A 88 1.25 8.51 -11.19
CA GLY A 88 0.02 9.03 -10.65
C GLY A 88 -0.15 10.53 -10.92
N SER A 89 -1.38 10.97 -11.19
CA SER A 89 -1.70 12.38 -11.43
C SER A 89 -1.69 13.21 -10.15
N GLN A 90 -2.00 12.61 -9.01
CA GLN A 90 -2.08 13.28 -7.71
C GLN A 90 -0.78 13.13 -6.92
N VAL A 91 -0.47 14.15 -6.14
CA VAL A 91 0.59 14.14 -5.14
C VAL A 91 0.02 13.59 -3.83
N ALA A 92 0.69 12.62 -3.22
CA ALA A 92 0.27 12.04 -1.97
C ALA A 92 0.35 13.08 -0.83
N GLN A 93 -0.66 13.07 0.04
CA GLN A 93 -0.70 13.94 1.24
C GLN A 93 0.07 13.31 2.42
N ASP A 94 0.29 12.01 2.35
CA ASP A 94 0.92 11.20 3.38
C ASP A 94 1.45 9.92 2.72
N ASP A 95 2.28 9.16 3.42
CA ASP A 95 2.84 7.91 2.93
C ASP A 95 1.76 6.89 2.59
N VAL A 96 1.95 6.16 1.50
CA VAL A 96 1.08 5.06 1.12
C VAL A 96 1.42 3.84 1.98
N ALA A 97 0.51 3.46 2.88
CA ALA A 97 0.67 2.31 3.77
C ALA A 97 0.37 0.98 3.08
N SER A 98 -0.57 0.95 2.15
CA SER A 98 -0.95 -0.28 1.44
C SER A 98 -1.53 0.01 0.06
N ILE A 99 -1.31 -0.94 -0.86
CA ILE A 99 -1.84 -0.96 -2.23
C ILE A 99 -2.52 -2.30 -2.45
N PHE A 100 -3.73 -2.32 -3.00
CA PHE A 100 -4.50 -3.54 -3.17
C PHE A 100 -5.57 -3.42 -4.27
N SER A 101 -6.04 -4.57 -4.74
CA SER A 101 -7.22 -4.69 -5.61
C SER A 101 -8.37 -5.33 -4.84
N LEU A 102 -9.59 -4.92 -5.11
CA LEU A 102 -10.80 -5.49 -4.50
C LEU A 102 -11.48 -6.55 -5.38
N GLY A 103 -10.77 -7.04 -6.39
CA GLY A 103 -11.29 -8.12 -7.23
C GLY A 103 -12.57 -7.78 -7.99
N THR A 104 -12.80 -6.50 -8.31
CA THR A 104 -14.04 -6.04 -9.00
C THR A 104 -14.19 -6.56 -10.42
N GLY A 105 -13.24 -7.35 -10.91
CA GLY A 105 -13.25 -7.95 -12.25
C GLY A 105 -13.06 -6.96 -13.41
N LYS A 106 -12.91 -5.68 -13.11
CA LYS A 106 -12.58 -4.64 -14.09
C LYS A 106 -11.08 -4.36 -13.99
N GLY A 107 -10.25 -5.15 -14.60
CA GLY A 107 -8.79 -5.18 -14.47
C GLY A 107 -7.99 -3.87 -14.53
N ASN A 108 -8.61 -2.70 -14.43
CA ASN A 108 -7.94 -1.41 -14.52
C ASN A 108 -8.06 -0.55 -13.25
N GLU A 109 -8.38 -1.17 -12.11
CA GLU A 109 -8.65 -0.46 -10.86
C GLU A 109 -7.87 -1.05 -9.68
N PHE A 110 -7.31 -0.18 -8.84
CA PHE A 110 -6.68 -0.55 -7.58
C PHE A 110 -6.90 0.54 -6.55
N PHE A 111 -6.58 0.24 -5.30
CA PHE A 111 -6.81 1.11 -4.17
C PHE A 111 -5.54 1.33 -3.37
N THR A 112 -5.45 2.49 -2.72
CA THR A 112 -4.42 2.79 -1.74
C THR A 112 -5.03 3.29 -0.45
N ILE A 113 -4.35 3.02 0.66
CA ILE A 113 -4.58 3.64 1.95
C ILE A 113 -3.29 4.30 2.39
N ASN A 114 -3.37 5.57 2.81
CA ASN A 114 -2.23 6.26 3.41
C ASN A 114 -2.07 5.93 4.90
N CYS A 115 -0.87 6.09 5.44
CA CYS A 115 -0.57 5.66 6.81
C CYS A 115 -1.16 6.59 7.89
N GLY A 116 -1.37 7.87 7.62
CA GLY A 116 -1.87 8.85 8.58
C GLY A 116 -0.85 9.27 9.66
N TYR A 117 0.41 8.81 9.57
CA TYR A 117 1.41 9.08 10.61
C TYR A 117 2.03 10.48 10.51
N GLU A 118 2.37 10.92 9.31
CA GLU A 118 3.02 12.20 9.07
C GLU A 118 2.04 13.32 8.83
N GLY A 119 0.97 13.02 8.11
CA GLY A 119 -0.02 13.96 7.64
C GLY A 119 -0.98 14.44 8.71
N THR A 120 -1.66 15.54 8.42
CA THR A 120 -2.74 16.08 9.25
C THR A 120 -4.14 15.68 8.75
N GLY A 121 -4.19 15.04 7.57
CA GLY A 121 -5.44 14.72 6.87
C GLY A 121 -6.16 13.45 7.36
N GLY A 122 -5.52 12.64 8.22
CA GLY A 122 -6.05 11.34 8.63
C GLY A 122 -5.87 10.26 7.56
N VAL A 123 -6.52 9.12 7.77
CA VAL A 123 -6.43 7.97 6.85
C VAL A 123 -7.45 8.09 5.74
N MET A 124 -7.01 7.97 4.49
CA MET A 124 -7.83 8.10 3.29
C MET A 124 -7.74 6.81 2.45
N LEU A 125 -8.89 6.28 2.07
CA LEU A 125 -9.01 5.28 1.01
C LEU A 125 -9.14 6.00 -0.33
N THR A 126 -8.23 5.73 -1.25
CA THR A 126 -8.21 6.32 -2.59
C THR A 126 -8.33 5.23 -3.64
N ARG A 127 -9.21 5.41 -4.59
CA ARG A 127 -9.33 4.58 -5.79
C ARG A 127 -8.48 5.15 -6.90
N HIS A 128 -7.82 4.27 -7.63
CA HIS A 128 -7.02 4.60 -8.79
C HIS A 128 -7.52 3.82 -10.00
N GLN A 129 -7.57 4.47 -11.14
CA GLN A 129 -7.94 3.87 -12.42
C GLN A 129 -6.82 4.06 -13.43
N LEU A 130 -6.46 2.98 -14.11
CA LEU A 130 -5.49 3.01 -15.18
C LEU A 130 -6.12 3.71 -16.41
N GLY A 131 -5.51 4.81 -16.84
CA GLY A 131 -5.77 5.46 -18.12
C GLY A 131 -4.67 5.12 -19.12
N GLU A 132 -4.77 5.61 -20.35
CA GLU A 132 -3.80 5.31 -21.42
C GLU A 132 -2.37 5.79 -21.11
N GLU A 133 -2.22 6.99 -20.54
CA GLU A 133 -0.93 7.62 -20.26
C GLU A 133 -0.70 7.98 -18.80
N LYS A 134 -1.73 7.91 -17.98
CA LYS A 134 -1.67 8.32 -16.58
C LYS A 134 -2.67 7.56 -15.73
N ILE A 135 -2.45 7.61 -14.43
CA ILE A 135 -3.34 7.06 -13.43
C ILE A 135 -4.26 8.18 -12.93
N LEU A 136 -5.55 7.95 -13.00
CA LEU A 136 -6.58 8.83 -12.44
C LEU A 136 -6.86 8.38 -11.00
N SER A 137 -7.09 9.32 -10.10
CA SER A 137 -7.28 9.03 -8.69
C SER A 137 -8.45 9.79 -8.11
N ASP A 138 -9.32 9.09 -7.38
CA ASP A 138 -10.49 9.64 -6.69
C ASP A 138 -10.46 9.23 -5.22
N SER A 139 -10.61 10.19 -4.30
CA SER A 139 -10.79 9.89 -2.89
C SER A 139 -12.16 9.22 -2.67
N VAL A 140 -12.14 8.02 -2.10
CA VAL A 140 -13.36 7.24 -1.85
C VAL A 140 -13.93 7.60 -0.48
N MET A 141 -13.11 7.54 0.57
CA MET A 141 -13.57 7.67 1.93
C MET A 141 -12.45 8.16 2.86
N ASN A 142 -12.80 9.10 3.75
CA ASN A 142 -11.97 9.41 4.90
C ASN A 142 -12.31 8.44 6.05
N ILE A 143 -11.30 7.74 6.54
CA ILE A 143 -11.44 6.73 7.59
C ILE A 143 -11.14 7.40 8.94
N PRO A 144 -12.06 7.35 9.92
CA PRO A 144 -11.93 8.08 11.18
C PRO A 144 -10.97 7.38 12.17
N ILE A 145 -9.84 6.91 11.69
CA ILE A 145 -8.71 6.41 12.50
C ILE A 145 -7.50 7.31 12.25
N LYS A 146 -6.57 7.33 13.20
CA LYS A 146 -5.45 8.29 13.16
C LYS A 146 -4.28 7.79 12.34
N SER A 147 -3.99 6.50 12.42
CA SER A 147 -2.95 5.89 11.61
C SER A 147 -3.25 4.42 11.35
N VAL A 148 -2.73 3.92 10.22
CA VAL A 148 -2.81 2.51 9.78
C VAL A 148 -1.40 1.94 9.72
N GLY A 149 -1.22 0.75 10.30
CA GLY A 149 0.04 0.00 10.23
C GLY A 149 0.00 -1.13 9.21
N THR A 150 -1.18 -1.72 8.99
CA THR A 150 -1.36 -2.81 8.03
C THR A 150 -2.79 -2.83 7.48
N VAL A 151 -2.95 -3.41 6.29
CA VAL A 151 -4.25 -3.64 5.65
C VAL A 151 -4.32 -5.10 5.21
N ALA A 152 -5.44 -5.75 5.47
CA ALA A 152 -5.75 -7.08 4.96
C ALA A 152 -7.14 -7.09 4.34
N GLN A 153 -7.37 -8.03 3.43
CA GLN A 153 -8.62 -8.19 2.71
C GLN A 153 -9.14 -9.61 2.89
N ALA A 154 -10.43 -9.73 3.09
CA ALA A 154 -11.14 -11.00 3.11
C ALA A 154 -12.64 -10.74 2.90
N ASP A 155 -13.36 -11.73 2.43
CA ASP A 155 -14.82 -11.77 2.51
C ASP A 155 -15.20 -12.16 3.94
N ILE A 156 -15.46 -11.14 4.78
CA ILE A 156 -15.65 -11.33 6.23
C ILE A 156 -17.09 -11.72 6.56
N ASP A 157 -18.06 -11.21 5.82
CA ASP A 157 -19.49 -11.48 6.06
C ASP A 157 -20.09 -12.55 5.14
N GLY A 158 -19.33 -13.05 4.16
CA GLY A 158 -19.72 -14.15 3.27
C GLY A 158 -20.62 -13.72 2.10
N ASP A 159 -20.60 -12.44 1.74
CA ASP A 159 -21.41 -11.90 0.65
C ASP A 159 -20.74 -12.00 -0.74
N GLY A 160 -19.48 -12.40 -0.79
CA GLY A 160 -18.66 -12.56 -1.99
C GLY A 160 -17.87 -11.31 -2.39
N ASP A 161 -17.97 -10.22 -1.67
CA ASP A 161 -17.17 -9.02 -1.83
C ASP A 161 -15.97 -9.01 -0.86
N LEU A 162 -14.86 -8.35 -1.21
CA LEU A 162 -13.70 -8.27 -0.33
C LEU A 162 -13.83 -7.09 0.62
N ASP A 163 -13.86 -7.37 1.90
CA ASP A 163 -13.85 -6.40 2.98
C ASP A 163 -12.45 -6.00 3.38
N LEU A 164 -12.34 -4.95 4.19
CA LEU A 164 -11.07 -4.40 4.65
C LEU A 164 -10.94 -4.53 6.17
N PHE A 165 -9.85 -5.16 6.62
CA PHE A 165 -9.33 -5.02 7.97
C PHE A 165 -8.21 -3.98 7.96
N LEU A 166 -8.31 -2.99 8.83
CA LEU A 166 -7.32 -1.94 9.03
C LEU A 166 -6.71 -2.07 10.41
N GLY A 167 -5.47 -2.51 10.48
CA GLY A 167 -4.71 -2.59 11.72
C GLY A 167 -4.22 -1.20 12.14
N GLY A 168 -4.52 -0.80 13.39
CA GLY A 168 -4.10 0.50 13.90
C GLY A 168 -2.59 0.65 13.95
N GLY A 169 -2.08 1.74 13.39
CA GLY A 169 -0.68 2.15 13.47
C GLY A 169 -0.40 2.98 14.74
N VAL A 170 0.84 3.41 14.89
CA VAL A 170 1.26 4.24 16.03
C VAL A 170 0.77 5.67 15.86
N TYR A 171 0.32 6.30 16.96
CA TYR A 171 0.07 7.74 16.96
C TYR A 171 1.36 8.53 16.86
N SER A 172 1.42 9.45 15.91
CA SER A 172 2.54 10.38 15.76
C SER A 172 2.78 11.17 17.06
N GLY A 173 3.99 11.05 17.61
CA GLY A 173 4.38 11.70 18.85
C GLY A 173 3.86 11.07 20.14
N LYS A 174 3.27 9.85 20.08
CA LYS A 174 2.71 9.15 21.26
C LYS A 174 3.12 7.69 21.35
N TYR A 175 4.21 7.29 20.72
CA TYR A 175 4.70 5.91 20.85
C TYR A 175 4.80 5.49 22.32
N PRO A 176 4.36 4.31 22.74
CA PRO A 176 3.83 3.20 21.93
C PRO A 176 2.30 3.18 21.73
N GLU A 177 1.59 4.26 21.99
CA GLU A 177 0.13 4.32 21.81
C GLU A 177 -0.25 4.07 20.35
N SER A 178 -1.15 3.11 20.11
CA SER A 178 -1.62 2.76 18.78
C SER A 178 -3.04 3.26 18.51
N SER A 179 -3.34 3.50 17.26
CA SER A 179 -4.69 3.74 16.76
C SER A 179 -5.54 2.47 16.89
N LYS A 180 -6.85 2.63 16.96
CA LYS A 180 -7.78 1.50 16.95
C LYS A 180 -7.77 0.84 15.59
N SER A 181 -7.86 -0.49 15.57
CA SER A 181 -8.14 -1.24 14.35
C SER A 181 -9.62 -1.14 13.98
N ALA A 182 -9.94 -1.36 12.70
CA ALA A 182 -11.31 -1.29 12.20
C ALA A 182 -11.55 -2.31 11.08
N ILE A 183 -12.80 -2.75 10.95
CA ILE A 183 -13.28 -3.53 9.81
C ILE A 183 -14.26 -2.66 9.02
N TYR A 184 -14.14 -2.69 7.72
CA TYR A 184 -15.04 -2.05 6.79
C TYR A 184 -15.59 -3.09 5.82
N LEU A 185 -16.90 -3.30 5.87
CA LEU A 185 -17.61 -4.17 4.93
C LEU A 185 -17.85 -3.43 3.61
N GLN A 186 -17.58 -4.12 2.52
CA GLN A 186 -17.86 -3.61 1.19
C GLN A 186 -19.28 -3.95 0.81
N ASN A 187 -20.12 -2.92 0.65
CA ASN A 187 -21.46 -3.02 0.06
C ASN A 187 -21.47 -2.18 -1.22
N ARG A 188 -21.03 -2.75 -2.33
CA ARG A 188 -20.79 -2.01 -3.58
C ARG A 188 -21.84 -0.98 -3.92
N PRO A 189 -21.46 0.25 -4.25
CA PRO A 189 -20.08 0.77 -4.39
C PRO A 189 -19.47 1.37 -3.11
N GLN A 190 -20.05 1.15 -1.95
CA GLN A 190 -19.71 1.82 -0.70
C GLN A 190 -19.03 0.88 0.29
N PHE A 191 -18.27 1.47 1.21
CA PHE A 191 -17.76 0.80 2.40
C PHE A 191 -18.48 1.33 3.62
N ALA A 192 -18.84 0.42 4.53
CA ALA A 192 -19.46 0.76 5.80
C ALA A 192 -18.66 0.15 6.97
N PRO A 193 -18.48 0.87 8.08
CA PRO A 193 -17.83 0.29 9.25
C PRO A 193 -18.67 -0.86 9.83
N ASP A 194 -18.01 -1.98 10.10
CA ASP A 194 -18.65 -3.09 10.84
C ASP A 194 -18.75 -2.76 12.31
N ILE A 195 -19.92 -2.23 12.71
CA ILE A 195 -20.22 -1.85 14.08
C ILE A 195 -20.38 -3.08 14.98
N SER A 196 -20.75 -4.24 14.42
CA SER A 196 -21.01 -5.46 15.20
C SER A 196 -19.73 -6.05 15.78
N ASN A 197 -18.64 -6.02 15.01
CA ASN A 197 -17.33 -6.53 15.41
C ASN A 197 -16.40 -5.44 15.99
N ALA A 198 -16.77 -4.17 15.88
CA ALA A 198 -15.96 -3.06 16.38
C ALA A 198 -15.60 -3.16 17.87
N LYS A 199 -16.46 -3.76 18.68
CA LYS A 199 -16.21 -3.96 20.12
C LYS A 199 -15.14 -5.01 20.42
N THR A 200 -14.93 -5.96 19.52
CA THR A 200 -13.96 -7.05 19.68
C THR A 200 -12.52 -6.58 19.35
N LEU A 201 -12.40 -5.52 18.57
CA LEU A 201 -11.12 -4.94 18.15
C LEU A 201 -10.60 -3.85 19.10
N LEU A 202 -11.38 -3.54 20.15
CA LEU A 202 -11.01 -2.63 21.22
C LEU A 202 -10.28 -3.44 22.30
N GLY A 203 -9.03 -3.80 22.04
CA GLY A 203 -8.13 -4.38 23.06
C GLY A 203 -7.67 -3.32 24.06
#